data_6c8fe5ea39dd3a3f5c1768649a167d01
#
_entry.id   6c8fe5ea39dd3a3f5c1768649a167d01
#
_cell.length_a   1.000
_cell.length_b   1.000
_cell.length_c   1.000
_cell.angle_alpha   90.00
_cell.angle_beta   90.00
_cell.angle_gamma   90.00
#
_symmetry.space_group_name_H-M   'P 1'
#
loop_
_entity.id
_entity.type
_entity.pdbx_description
1 polymer ?
#
loop_
_entity_poly.entity_id
_entity_poly.type
_entity_poly.pdbx_seq_one_letter_code
_entity_poly.pdbx_strand_id
1 'polypeptide(L)'
;MDDIFAIQILKARYFRAIDTKDWDLLASVMVEDVAIDVTDDVEGGEPYTGRATFVEGCAKILRTAVTVHHGHMPEITLTGPDTATGIWAMEDWVDWGGGRAFRGYGHYHEQYVKHPEQGWQIQSMQLKRLRRDWL
;
A
#
# COMPACT_ATOMS: atom_id res chain seq x y z
N MET A 1 0.53 2.15 23.06
CA MET A 1 1.31 2.59 21.88
C MET A 1 0.66 3.82 21.30
N ASP A 2 1.45 4.79 20.94
CA ASP A 2 1.00 5.99 20.25
C ASP A 2 0.33 5.64 18.91
N ASP A 3 -0.80 6.26 18.60
CA ASP A 3 -1.58 5.95 17.39
C ASP A 3 -0.81 6.26 16.11
N ILE A 4 -0.07 7.36 16.08
CA ILE A 4 0.74 7.71 14.91
C ILE A 4 1.82 6.65 14.68
N PHE A 5 2.51 6.23 15.74
CA PHE A 5 3.50 5.16 15.64
C PHE A 5 2.88 3.82 15.20
N ALA A 6 1.68 3.51 15.70
CA ALA A 6 0.96 2.30 15.28
C ALA A 6 0.63 2.31 13.79
N ILE A 7 0.26 3.47 13.24
CA ILE A 7 0.00 3.63 11.80
C ILE A 7 1.30 3.50 10.99
N GLN A 8 2.43 3.98 11.51
CA GLN A 8 3.72 3.77 10.86
C GLN A 8 4.09 2.28 10.80
N ILE A 9 3.85 1.54 11.88
CA ILE A 9 4.07 0.08 11.90
C ILE A 9 3.13 -0.60 10.90
N LEU A 10 1.87 -0.17 10.84
CA LEU A 10 0.90 -0.69 9.89
C LEU A 10 1.41 -0.58 8.44
N LYS A 11 1.91 0.59 8.07
CA LYS A 11 2.43 0.82 6.71
C LYS A 11 3.73 0.04 6.46
N ALA A 12 4.59 -0.09 7.46
CA ALA A 12 5.79 -0.91 7.36
C ALA A 12 5.43 -2.38 7.06
N ARG A 13 4.40 -2.91 7.71
CA ARG A 13 3.90 -4.27 7.45
C ARG A 13 3.32 -4.40 6.04
N TYR A 14 2.62 -3.39 5.55
CA TYR A 14 2.12 -3.36 4.19
C TYR A 14 3.27 -3.53 3.17
N PHE A 15 4.32 -2.73 3.30
CA PHE A 15 5.48 -2.82 2.41
C PHE A 15 6.17 -4.18 2.50
N ARG A 16 6.44 -4.63 3.71
CA ARG A 16 7.11 -5.92 3.92
C ARG A 16 6.27 -7.10 3.40
N ALA A 17 4.97 -7.03 3.56
CA ALA A 17 4.07 -8.08 3.09
C ALA A 17 4.14 -8.25 1.57
N ILE A 18 4.13 -7.16 0.82
CA ILE A 18 4.26 -7.20 -0.64
C ILE A 18 5.65 -7.67 -1.03
N ASP A 19 6.69 -7.11 -0.44
CA ASP A 19 8.08 -7.40 -0.82
C ASP A 19 8.48 -8.85 -0.52
N THR A 20 7.91 -9.44 0.52
CA THR A 20 8.13 -10.85 0.87
C THR A 20 7.05 -11.79 0.34
N LYS A 21 6.03 -11.25 -0.33
CA LYS A 21 4.87 -12.00 -0.83
C LYS A 21 4.14 -12.76 0.28
N ASP A 22 4.04 -12.14 1.44
CA ASP A 22 3.25 -12.62 2.58
C ASP A 22 1.81 -12.09 2.44
N TRP A 23 1.02 -12.80 1.67
CA TRP A 23 -0.33 -12.37 1.31
C TRP A 23 -1.30 -12.36 2.50
N ASP A 24 -1.10 -13.24 3.47
CA ASP A 24 -1.90 -13.25 4.70
C ASP A 24 -1.61 -11.99 5.53
N LEU A 25 -0.35 -11.60 5.65
CA LEU A 25 0.01 -10.36 6.32
C LEU A 25 -0.57 -9.15 5.59
N LEU A 26 -0.50 -9.13 4.26
CA LEU A 26 -1.07 -8.04 3.46
C LEU A 26 -2.57 -7.92 3.72
N ALA A 27 -3.30 -9.02 3.74
CA ALA A 27 -4.72 -9.00 4.05
C ALA A 27 -4.98 -8.43 5.45
N SER A 28 -4.14 -8.78 6.43
CA SER A 28 -4.34 -8.37 7.83
C SER A 28 -4.23 -6.87 8.08
N VAL A 29 -3.54 -6.12 7.22
CA VAL A 29 -3.35 -4.67 7.40
C VAL A 29 -4.48 -3.83 6.81
N MET A 30 -5.45 -4.45 6.16
CA MET A 30 -6.54 -3.76 5.47
C MET A 30 -7.90 -4.21 6.00
N VAL A 31 -8.88 -3.31 5.96
CA VAL A 31 -10.28 -3.70 6.20
C VAL A 31 -10.79 -4.55 5.05
N GLU A 32 -11.85 -5.32 5.31
CA GLU A 32 -12.41 -6.24 4.31
C GLU A 32 -12.86 -5.52 3.04
N ASP A 33 -13.50 -4.36 3.17
CA ASP A 33 -14.03 -3.55 2.07
C ASP A 33 -13.10 -2.41 1.64
N VAL A 34 -11.79 -2.56 1.83
CA VAL A 34 -10.79 -1.55 1.48
C VAL A 34 -10.93 -1.06 0.03
N ALA A 35 -10.71 0.23 -0.17
CA ALA A 35 -10.69 0.85 -1.50
C ALA A 35 -9.24 1.19 -1.87
N ILE A 36 -8.74 0.58 -2.94
CA ILE A 36 -7.35 0.74 -3.39
C ILE A 36 -7.34 1.28 -4.82
N ASP A 37 -6.75 2.45 -5.01
CA ASP A 37 -6.59 3.07 -6.33
C ASP A 37 -5.11 3.12 -6.69
N VAL A 38 -4.70 2.24 -7.59
CA VAL A 38 -3.35 2.21 -8.19
C VAL A 38 -3.46 2.39 -9.71
N THR A 39 -4.48 3.10 -10.18
CA THR A 39 -4.76 3.27 -11.61
C THR A 39 -3.70 4.08 -12.34
N ASP A 40 -2.85 4.85 -11.64
CA ASP A 40 -1.68 5.48 -12.24
C ASP A 40 -0.70 4.45 -12.82
N ASP A 41 -0.74 3.21 -12.36
CA ASP A 41 0.14 2.14 -12.84
C ASP A 41 -0.46 1.36 -14.02
N VAL A 42 -1.77 1.47 -14.26
CA VAL A 42 -2.47 0.68 -15.27
C VAL A 42 -3.40 1.57 -16.07
N GLU A 43 -2.98 1.93 -17.29
CA GLU A 43 -3.81 2.72 -18.18
C GLU A 43 -5.15 2.01 -18.45
N GLY A 44 -6.26 2.72 -18.25
CA GLY A 44 -7.60 2.17 -18.40
C GLY A 44 -8.01 1.18 -17.32
N GLY A 45 -7.18 1.01 -16.27
CA GLY A 45 -7.50 0.17 -15.13
C GLY A 45 -8.55 0.79 -14.23
N GLU A 46 -9.10 -0.03 -13.34
CA GLU A 46 -10.08 0.40 -12.35
C GLU A 46 -9.54 0.19 -10.94
N PRO A 47 -10.00 1.00 -9.96
CA PRO A 47 -9.65 0.78 -8.57
C PRO A 47 -10.12 -0.60 -8.07
N TYR A 48 -9.39 -1.16 -7.13
CA TYR A 48 -9.82 -2.36 -6.43
C TYR A 48 -10.81 -2.00 -5.33
N THR A 49 -11.86 -2.77 -5.19
CA THR A 49 -12.76 -2.74 -4.04
C THR A 49 -12.74 -4.11 -3.38
N GLY A 50 -12.36 -4.12 -2.11
CA GLY A 50 -12.26 -5.36 -1.34
C GLY A 50 -10.84 -5.88 -1.21
N ARG A 51 -10.52 -6.28 -0.01
CA ARG A 51 -9.21 -6.79 0.40
C ARG A 51 -8.81 -8.04 -0.39
N ALA A 52 -9.73 -8.99 -0.54
CA ALA A 52 -9.46 -10.25 -1.24
C ALA A 52 -9.10 -10.00 -2.70
N THR A 53 -9.82 -9.11 -3.39
CA THR A 53 -9.57 -8.77 -4.79
C THR A 53 -8.20 -8.11 -4.97
N PHE A 54 -7.84 -7.18 -4.07
CA PHE A 54 -6.54 -6.53 -4.14
C PHE A 54 -5.39 -7.49 -3.89
N VAL A 55 -5.48 -8.33 -2.86
CA VAL A 55 -4.44 -9.32 -2.52
C VAL A 55 -4.25 -10.31 -3.66
N GLU A 56 -5.35 -10.80 -4.23
CA GLU A 56 -5.31 -11.71 -5.39
C GLU A 56 -4.65 -11.05 -6.60
N GLY A 57 -4.98 -9.79 -6.87
CA GLY A 57 -4.36 -9.01 -7.95
C GLY A 57 -2.86 -8.85 -7.75
N CYS A 58 -2.41 -8.50 -6.54
CA CYS A 58 -0.99 -8.39 -6.22
C CYS A 58 -0.27 -9.73 -6.39
N ALA A 59 -0.83 -10.80 -5.88
CA ALA A 59 -0.24 -12.14 -5.97
C ALA A 59 -0.06 -12.57 -7.43
N LYS A 60 -1.01 -12.23 -8.28
CA LYS A 60 -0.97 -12.55 -9.72
C LYS A 60 0.05 -11.70 -10.45
N ILE A 61 -0.03 -10.37 -10.31
CA ILE A 61 0.80 -9.42 -11.07
C ILE A 61 2.26 -9.51 -10.65
N LEU A 62 2.53 -9.73 -9.36
CA LEU A 62 3.88 -9.73 -8.81
C LEU A 62 4.46 -11.12 -8.60
N ARG A 63 3.82 -12.15 -9.14
CA ARG A 63 4.19 -13.55 -8.91
C ARG A 63 5.68 -13.83 -9.17
N THR A 64 6.23 -13.28 -10.25
CA THR A 64 7.63 -13.48 -10.63
C THR A 64 8.50 -12.27 -10.35
N ALA A 65 7.93 -11.20 -9.81
CA ALA A 65 8.66 -9.95 -9.59
C ALA A 65 9.43 -9.97 -8.27
N VAL A 66 10.58 -9.31 -8.27
CA VAL A 66 11.23 -8.84 -7.04
C VAL A 66 10.82 -7.40 -6.85
N THR A 67 10.29 -7.07 -5.68
CA THR A 67 9.84 -5.71 -5.37
C THR A 67 10.51 -5.17 -4.12
N VAL A 68 10.75 -3.87 -4.10
CA VAL A 68 11.19 -3.13 -2.94
C VAL A 68 10.35 -1.88 -2.82
N HIS A 69 9.67 -1.71 -1.69
CA HIS A 69 8.82 -0.54 -1.42
C HIS A 69 9.36 0.21 -0.22
N HIS A 70 9.55 1.52 -0.36
CA HIS A 70 9.94 2.39 0.73
C HIS A 70 8.93 3.53 0.88
N GLY A 71 8.59 3.84 2.14
CA GLY A 71 7.83 5.03 2.50
C GLY A 71 8.68 5.95 3.35
N HIS A 72 8.53 7.25 3.15
CA HIS A 72 9.34 8.27 3.81
C HIS A 72 8.47 9.35 4.45
N MET A 73 8.91 9.80 5.64
CA MET A 73 8.42 11.02 6.30
C MET A 73 6.90 11.25 6.16
N PRO A 74 6.06 10.37 6.73
CA PRO A 74 4.62 10.49 6.54
C PRO A 74 4.02 11.70 7.24
N GLU A 75 3.00 12.26 6.60
CA GLU A 75 2.13 13.27 7.20
C GLU A 75 0.87 12.54 7.71
N ILE A 76 0.83 12.21 9.00
CA ILE A 76 -0.29 11.49 9.60
C ILE A 76 -1.09 12.46 10.47
N THR A 77 -2.41 12.50 10.24
CA THR A 77 -3.34 13.34 10.99
C THR A 77 -4.41 12.46 11.62
N LEU A 78 -4.54 12.55 12.94
CA LEU A 78 -5.65 11.89 13.64
C LEU A 78 -6.90 12.76 13.44
N THR A 79 -7.93 12.20 12.82
CA THR A 79 -9.17 12.90 12.50
C THR A 79 -10.30 12.59 13.48
N GLY A 80 -10.07 11.68 14.42
CA GLY A 80 -10.99 11.28 15.47
C GLY A 80 -10.35 10.20 16.34
N PRO A 81 -11.05 9.66 17.34
CA PRO A 81 -10.52 8.62 18.22
C PRO A 81 -10.12 7.35 17.46
N ASP A 82 -10.83 7.05 16.37
CA ASP A 82 -10.71 5.80 15.64
C ASP A 82 -10.47 6.05 14.13
N THR A 83 -10.13 7.27 13.72
CA THR A 83 -9.91 7.61 12.32
C THR A 83 -8.67 8.46 12.14
N ALA A 84 -7.99 8.28 11.00
CA ALA A 84 -6.81 9.05 10.65
C ALA A 84 -6.64 9.09 9.13
N THR A 85 -5.83 10.05 8.67
CA THR A 85 -5.37 10.13 7.29
C THR A 85 -3.85 10.16 7.26
N GLY A 86 -3.27 9.79 6.13
CA GLY A 86 -1.83 9.87 5.95
C GLY A 86 -1.44 10.10 4.51
N ILE A 87 -0.32 10.80 4.33
CA ILE A 87 0.33 10.96 3.04
C ILE A 87 1.77 10.48 3.21
N TRP A 88 2.17 9.52 2.38
CA TRP A 88 3.52 8.95 2.41
C TRP A 88 4.23 9.28 1.12
N ALA A 89 5.39 9.91 1.20
CA ALA A 89 6.31 9.93 0.06
C ALA A 89 6.80 8.50 -0.15
N MET A 90 6.86 8.04 -1.38
CA MET A 90 7.22 6.66 -1.67
C MET A 90 8.20 6.55 -2.83
N GLU A 91 8.98 5.50 -2.75
CA GLU A 91 9.87 5.03 -3.80
C GLU A 91 9.69 3.52 -3.90
N ASP A 92 9.62 2.98 -5.12
CA ASP A 92 9.58 1.55 -5.31
C ASP A 92 10.47 1.10 -6.47
N TRP A 93 10.84 -0.16 -6.43
CA TRP A 93 11.54 -0.85 -7.50
C TRP A 93 10.83 -2.17 -7.74
N VAL A 94 10.49 -2.41 -9.02
CA VAL A 94 9.79 -3.62 -9.42
C VAL A 94 10.54 -4.23 -10.59
N ASP A 95 10.97 -5.48 -10.45
CA ASP A 95 11.73 -6.21 -11.46
C ASP A 95 11.08 -7.55 -11.73
N TRP A 96 10.46 -7.70 -12.91
CA TRP A 96 9.88 -8.95 -13.36
C TRP A 96 10.89 -9.90 -13.99
N GLY A 97 12.14 -9.46 -14.19
CA GLY A 97 13.15 -10.19 -14.93
C GLY A 97 13.03 -9.96 -16.44
N GLY A 98 13.97 -10.53 -17.20
CA GLY A 98 13.95 -10.43 -18.66
C GLY A 98 14.11 -9.00 -19.19
N GLY A 99 14.68 -8.09 -18.41
CA GLY A 99 14.86 -6.69 -18.80
C GLY A 99 13.63 -5.82 -18.54
N ARG A 100 12.62 -6.34 -17.84
CA ARG A 100 11.41 -5.59 -17.50
C ARG A 100 11.43 -5.17 -16.05
N ALA A 101 11.83 -3.93 -15.80
CA ALA A 101 11.92 -3.37 -14.46
C ALA A 101 11.70 -1.86 -14.48
N PHE A 102 11.27 -1.29 -13.37
CA PHE A 102 11.18 0.15 -13.20
C PHE A 102 11.54 0.58 -11.78
N ARG A 103 11.92 1.85 -11.64
CA ARG A 103 11.94 2.58 -10.38
C ARG A 103 10.82 3.61 -10.42
N GLY A 104 10.06 3.72 -9.34
CA GLY A 104 8.91 4.59 -9.26
C GLY A 104 8.97 5.54 -8.09
N TYR A 105 8.28 6.66 -8.22
CA TYR A 105 8.25 7.74 -7.23
C TYR A 105 6.85 8.33 -7.20
N GLY A 106 6.40 8.70 -6.01
CA GLY A 106 5.09 9.31 -5.85
C GLY A 106 4.68 9.45 -4.41
N HIS A 107 3.38 9.43 -4.17
CA HIS A 107 2.80 9.54 -2.85
C HIS A 107 1.63 8.57 -2.71
N TYR A 108 1.49 7.97 -1.53
CA TYR A 108 0.27 7.32 -1.10
C TYR A 108 -0.59 8.32 -0.34
N HIS A 109 -1.87 8.38 -0.67
CA HIS A 109 -2.89 9.09 0.10
C HIS A 109 -3.79 8.05 0.74
N GLU A 110 -3.85 8.03 2.07
CA GLU A 110 -4.46 6.93 2.81
C GLU A 110 -5.43 7.40 3.87
N GLN A 111 -6.42 6.56 4.14
CA GLN A 111 -7.32 6.68 5.27
C GLN A 111 -7.21 5.42 6.12
N TYR A 112 -7.28 5.60 7.44
CA TYR A 112 -7.15 4.52 8.41
C TYR A 112 -8.30 4.51 9.37
N VAL A 113 -8.67 3.33 9.85
CA VAL A 113 -9.65 3.14 10.92
C VAL A 113 -9.07 2.24 11.99
N LYS A 114 -9.46 2.49 13.23
CA LYS A 114 -9.04 1.71 14.38
C LYS A 114 -10.19 0.85 14.88
N HIS A 115 -10.01 -0.46 14.83
CA HIS A 115 -10.99 -1.40 15.37
C HIS A 115 -10.58 -1.83 16.78
N PRO A 116 -11.58 -2.12 17.66
CA PRO A 116 -11.27 -2.51 19.04
C PRO A 116 -10.35 -3.75 19.15
N GLU A 117 -10.49 -4.70 18.23
CA GLU A 117 -9.74 -5.95 18.27
C GLU A 117 -8.51 -5.94 17.37
N GLN A 118 -8.67 -5.53 16.09
CA GLN A 118 -7.58 -5.55 15.13
C GLN A 118 -6.65 -4.33 15.21
N GLY A 119 -7.06 -3.26 15.90
CA GLY A 119 -6.32 -2.01 15.91
C GLY A 119 -6.44 -1.26 14.58
N TRP A 120 -5.42 -0.49 14.25
CA TRP A 120 -5.42 0.31 13.03
C TRP A 120 -5.31 -0.55 11.78
N GLN A 121 -6.14 -0.23 10.78
CA GLN A 121 -6.12 -0.86 9.47
C GLN A 121 -6.31 0.19 8.38
N ILE A 122 -5.82 -0.10 7.18
CA ILE A 122 -5.99 0.76 6.01
C ILE A 122 -7.43 0.60 5.51
N GLN A 123 -8.15 1.72 5.42
CA GLN A 123 -9.50 1.77 4.86
C GLN A 123 -9.48 2.13 3.38
N SER A 124 -8.58 3.02 2.97
CA SER A 124 -8.40 3.38 1.58
C SER A 124 -6.95 3.79 1.31
N MET A 125 -6.53 3.59 0.07
CA MET A 125 -5.21 3.97 -0.39
C MET A 125 -5.29 4.41 -1.85
N GLN A 126 -4.66 5.54 -2.16
CA GLN A 126 -4.50 5.99 -3.54
C GLN A 126 -3.03 6.29 -3.80
N LEU A 127 -2.46 5.63 -4.80
CA LEU A 127 -1.10 5.91 -5.26
C LEU A 127 -1.15 6.97 -6.37
N LYS A 128 -0.44 8.06 -6.14
CA LYS A 128 -0.23 9.13 -7.12
C LYS A 128 1.22 9.12 -7.55
N ARG A 129 1.47 8.73 -8.79
CA ARG A 129 2.82 8.69 -9.35
C ARG A 129 3.30 10.07 -9.77
N LEU A 130 4.56 10.39 -9.45
CA LEU A 130 5.28 11.52 -10.05
C LEU A 130 5.97 11.07 -11.33
N ARG A 131 6.60 9.88 -11.30
CA ARG A 131 7.25 9.28 -12.47
C ARG A 131 7.54 7.80 -12.23
N ARG A 132 7.72 7.08 -13.33
CA ARG A 132 8.34 5.74 -13.35
C ARG A 132 9.44 5.75 -14.39
N ASP A 133 10.61 5.29 -13.99
CA ASP A 133 11.77 5.15 -14.88
C ASP A 133 11.91 3.67 -15.24
N TRP A 134 11.58 3.34 -16.48
CA TRP A 134 11.76 1.97 -16.98
C TRP A 134 13.23 1.74 -17.31
N LEU A 135 13.76 0.65 -16.82
CA LEU A 135 15.19 0.33 -16.87
C LEU A 135 15.54 -0.57 -18.06
#